data_45b7595035a927015741ef8a8c8dc366
#
_entry.id   45b7595035a927015741ef8a8c8dc366
#
_cell.length_a   1.000
_cell.length_b   1.000
_cell.length_c   1.000
_cell.angle_alpha   90.00
_cell.angle_beta   90.00
_cell.angle_gamma   90.00
#
_symmetry.space_group_name_H-M   'P 1'
#
loop_
_entity.id
_entity.type
_entity.pdbx_description
1 polymer ?
#
loop_
_entity_poly.entity_id
_entity_poly.type
_entity_poly.pdbx_seq_one_letter_code
_entity_poly.pdbx_strand_id
1 'polypeptide(L)'
;MQPIHTLDEFFTRSGAEVSLYHMGRRVTACPRDVLRAFENAEYAWPEPWQGQARLAIVFRLGAMEEPAIWFLALPLDEQGMLSPAQRDGFINRLLETLGRNAAATDLDAADTADVDHLMKDNPLAFTPDITFQAMLNARATHTHGLSASQHLEAVEAYLSGQQTIDWQALGLQGIADYVVRLDNETAEALAGRIPGLPTSVIHSLCYCLEHQPLPDALVEALRARGEVAASEGDLETLCACVRSVGSSRAALAGEWYSHLLNDPAACGPDLMAAIAGRGWPWLEDAERLPRFLQRLAEDERSHFASVVRDIALIPRLRLPVMLTLRDAPAGSAIQARLSAMQSSHNG
;
A
#
# COMPACT_ATOMS: atom_id res chain seq x y z
N MET A 1 21.66 -15.13 28.34
CA MET A 1 21.13 -14.85 26.98
C MET A 1 20.92 -13.34 26.87
N GLN A 2 21.40 -12.68 25.82
CA GLN A 2 21.13 -11.25 25.65
C GLN A 2 19.62 -11.03 25.39
N PRO A 3 18.99 -10.01 25.97
CA PRO A 3 17.58 -9.73 25.73
C PRO A 3 17.32 -9.47 24.23
N ILE A 4 16.12 -9.80 23.76
CA ILE A 4 15.66 -9.54 22.40
C ILE A 4 14.88 -8.23 22.45
N HIS A 5 15.28 -7.26 21.62
CA HIS A 5 14.72 -5.91 21.62
C HIS A 5 13.95 -5.56 20.33
N THR A 6 14.14 -6.32 19.24
CA THR A 6 13.53 -6.06 17.95
C THR A 6 12.90 -7.32 17.36
N LEU A 7 11.93 -7.14 16.45
CA LEU A 7 11.36 -8.24 15.68
C LEU A 7 12.42 -8.90 14.79
N ASP A 8 13.30 -8.08 14.19
CA ASP A 8 14.40 -8.61 13.36
C ASP A 8 15.35 -9.50 14.18
N GLU A 9 15.69 -9.11 15.41
CA GLU A 9 16.48 -9.97 16.34
C GLU A 9 15.75 -11.26 16.69
N PHE A 10 14.43 -11.17 16.99
CA PHE A 10 13.63 -12.33 17.29
C PHE A 10 13.67 -13.35 16.15
N PHE A 11 13.37 -12.95 14.94
CA PHE A 11 13.38 -13.84 13.79
C PHE A 11 14.79 -14.34 13.43
N THR A 12 15.82 -13.53 13.65
CA THR A 12 17.21 -13.97 13.44
C THR A 12 17.62 -15.06 14.41
N ARG A 13 17.29 -14.90 15.69
CA ARG A 13 17.70 -15.87 16.75
C ARG A 13 16.85 -17.13 16.73
N SER A 14 15.60 -17.05 16.30
CA SER A 14 14.74 -18.24 16.16
C SER A 14 15.07 -19.09 14.94
N GLY A 15 15.94 -18.61 14.02
CA GLY A 15 16.25 -19.29 12.78
C GLY A 15 15.08 -19.35 11.79
N ALA A 16 14.08 -18.49 11.96
CA ALA A 16 12.90 -18.45 11.12
C ALA A 16 13.22 -18.06 9.67
N GLU A 17 12.58 -18.72 8.73
CA GLU A 17 12.48 -18.22 7.36
C GLU A 17 11.43 -17.10 7.33
N VAL A 18 11.81 -15.88 6.92
CA VAL A 18 10.95 -14.71 6.99
C VAL A 18 10.93 -13.96 5.67
N SER A 19 9.72 -13.66 5.20
CA SER A 19 9.46 -12.71 4.10
C SER A 19 8.60 -11.56 4.61
N LEU A 20 9.04 -10.33 4.35
CA LEU A 20 8.35 -9.11 4.79
C LEU A 20 7.71 -8.40 3.61
N TYR A 21 6.55 -7.81 3.86
CA TYR A 21 5.82 -7.03 2.87
C TYR A 21 5.29 -5.73 3.47
N HIS A 22 5.43 -4.61 2.74
CA HIS A 22 4.69 -3.40 3.02
C HIS A 22 3.19 -3.66 2.81
N MET A 23 2.35 -3.15 3.71
CA MET A 23 0.89 -3.33 3.69
C MET A 23 0.11 -2.02 3.90
N GLY A 24 0.79 -0.90 3.84
CA GLY A 24 0.18 0.42 4.04
C GLY A 24 -0.34 1.00 2.74
N ARG A 25 0.56 1.56 1.94
CA ARG A 25 0.20 2.21 0.67
C ARG A 25 0.09 1.22 -0.50
N ARG A 26 0.89 0.17 -0.48
CA ARG A 26 0.92 -0.91 -1.47
C ARG A 26 1.31 -2.22 -0.82
N VAL A 27 1.01 -3.32 -1.51
CA VAL A 27 1.57 -4.63 -1.15
C VAL A 27 2.83 -4.82 -1.98
N THR A 28 4.00 -4.61 -1.36
CA THR A 28 5.31 -4.74 -2.02
C THR A 28 6.29 -5.45 -1.09
N ALA A 29 7.29 -6.13 -1.65
CA ALA A 29 8.33 -6.74 -0.83
C ALA A 29 9.04 -5.68 0.02
N CYS A 30 9.25 -5.98 1.30
CA CYS A 30 10.00 -5.14 2.22
C CYS A 30 11.34 -5.82 2.54
N PRO A 31 12.47 -5.24 2.12
CA PRO A 31 13.77 -5.79 2.50
C PRO A 31 13.95 -5.82 4.02
N ARG A 32 14.56 -6.86 4.52
CA ARG A 32 14.73 -7.07 5.97
C ARG A 32 15.59 -6.01 6.64
N ASP A 33 16.54 -5.44 5.92
CA ASP A 33 17.37 -4.31 6.36
C ASP A 33 16.56 -3.03 6.58
N VAL A 34 15.47 -2.82 5.84
CA VAL A 34 14.53 -1.71 6.07
C VAL A 34 13.86 -1.83 7.43
N LEU A 35 13.34 -3.03 7.78
CA LEU A 35 12.76 -3.26 9.11
C LEU A 35 13.81 -3.03 10.21
N ARG A 36 15.02 -3.59 10.05
CA ARG A 36 16.10 -3.47 11.02
C ARG A 36 16.48 -2.00 11.27
N ALA A 37 16.72 -1.24 10.21
CA ALA A 37 17.09 0.17 10.32
C ALA A 37 15.95 1.01 10.96
N PHE A 38 14.69 0.69 10.63
CA PHE A 38 13.52 1.32 11.24
C PHE A 38 13.40 1.00 12.75
N GLU A 39 13.56 -0.26 13.14
CA GLU A 39 13.49 -0.68 14.55
C GLU A 39 14.63 -0.12 15.41
N ASN A 40 15.81 0.14 14.81
CA ASN A 40 16.95 0.77 15.43
C ASN A 40 16.89 2.31 15.43
N ALA A 41 15.80 2.90 14.95
CA ALA A 41 15.62 4.35 14.81
C ALA A 41 16.68 5.02 13.93
N GLU A 42 17.24 4.31 12.95
CA GLU A 42 18.19 4.85 11.97
C GLU A 42 17.48 5.60 10.84
N TYR A 43 16.31 5.08 10.42
CA TYR A 43 15.50 5.64 9.34
C TYR A 43 14.01 5.61 9.67
N ALA A 44 13.28 6.62 9.22
CA ALA A 44 11.82 6.64 9.24
C ALA A 44 11.23 5.57 8.31
N TRP A 45 10.02 5.10 8.62
CA TRP A 45 9.34 4.13 7.75
C TRP A 45 9.12 4.70 6.34
N PRO A 46 9.50 3.98 5.27
CA PRO A 46 9.49 4.56 3.92
C PRO A 46 8.09 4.80 3.35
N GLU A 47 7.12 3.97 3.70
CA GLU A 47 5.75 4.03 3.19
C GLU A 47 4.71 4.08 4.32
N PRO A 48 4.70 5.15 5.13
CA PRO A 48 3.74 5.31 6.22
C PRO A 48 2.31 5.42 5.67
N TRP A 49 1.35 4.89 6.41
CA TRP A 49 -0.06 5.00 6.09
C TRP A 49 -0.86 5.36 7.34
N GLN A 50 -1.49 6.52 7.33
CA GLN A 50 -2.32 7.00 8.44
C GLN A 50 -1.61 6.93 9.81
N GLY A 51 -0.36 7.35 9.86
CA GLY A 51 0.43 7.36 11.09
C GLY A 51 0.96 6.00 11.53
N GLN A 52 0.96 5.00 10.65
CA GLN A 52 1.39 3.65 10.96
C GLN A 52 2.36 3.09 9.92
N ALA A 53 3.33 2.28 10.39
CA ALA A 53 4.08 1.35 9.58
C ALA A 53 3.30 0.03 9.51
N ARG A 54 2.62 -0.23 8.38
CA ARG A 54 1.86 -1.45 8.17
C ARG A 54 2.69 -2.46 7.41
N LEU A 55 2.84 -3.66 7.96
CA LEU A 55 3.61 -4.74 7.36
C LEU A 55 2.92 -6.10 7.54
N ALA A 56 3.16 -7.01 6.61
CA ALA A 56 2.92 -8.43 6.78
C ALA A 56 4.25 -9.13 6.98
N ILE A 57 4.29 -10.06 7.92
CA ILE A 57 5.40 -10.96 8.19
C ILE A 57 4.93 -12.37 7.88
N VAL A 58 5.45 -12.95 6.80
CA VAL A 58 5.22 -14.34 6.41
C VAL A 58 6.42 -15.13 6.88
N PHE A 59 6.23 -16.10 7.78
CA PHE A 59 7.35 -16.81 8.38
C PHE A 59 7.05 -18.27 8.71
N ARG A 60 8.11 -19.06 8.86
CA ARG A 60 8.08 -20.42 9.37
C ARG A 60 9.03 -20.53 10.55
N LEU A 61 8.57 -21.14 11.63
CA LEU A 61 9.35 -21.44 12.83
C LEU A 61 9.48 -22.97 12.96
N GLY A 62 10.71 -23.47 13.15
CA GLY A 62 10.95 -24.88 13.40
C GLY A 62 10.36 -25.81 12.32
N ALA A 63 9.50 -26.75 12.74
CA ALA A 63 8.89 -27.77 11.88
C ALA A 63 7.52 -27.38 11.31
N MET A 64 7.15 -26.09 11.29
CA MET A 64 5.87 -25.65 10.74
C MET A 64 5.76 -26.05 9.25
N GLU A 65 4.70 -26.78 8.89
CA GLU A 65 4.44 -27.18 7.50
C GLU A 65 3.96 -25.98 6.67
N GLU A 66 3.06 -25.16 7.24
CA GLU A 66 2.54 -23.96 6.59
C GLU A 66 3.11 -22.69 7.22
N PRO A 67 3.36 -21.63 6.42
CA PRO A 67 3.81 -20.36 6.95
C PRO A 67 2.70 -19.67 7.75
N ALA A 68 3.05 -19.08 8.88
CA ALA A 68 2.19 -18.14 9.58
C ALA A 68 2.31 -16.74 8.98
N ILE A 69 1.24 -15.95 9.09
CA ILE A 69 1.20 -14.57 8.61
C ILE A 69 0.76 -13.64 9.73
N TRP A 70 1.61 -12.69 10.09
CA TRP A 70 1.24 -11.61 10.99
C TRP A 70 1.04 -10.31 10.24
N PHE A 71 -0.05 -9.61 10.55
CA PHE A 71 -0.32 -8.26 10.06
C PHE A 71 -0.15 -7.28 11.20
N LEU A 72 0.91 -6.46 11.13
CA LEU A 72 1.27 -5.51 12.17
C LEU A 72 1.17 -4.07 11.68
N ALA A 73 0.55 -3.21 12.49
CA ALA A 73 0.47 -1.78 12.32
C ALA A 73 1.22 -1.09 13.47
N LEU A 74 2.49 -0.79 13.25
CA LEU A 74 3.34 -0.14 14.24
C LEU A 74 3.10 1.38 14.22
N PRO A 75 2.74 2.00 15.34
CA PRO A 75 2.49 3.44 15.39
C PRO A 75 3.76 4.24 15.17
N LEU A 76 3.63 5.34 14.45
CA LEU A 76 4.70 6.25 14.12
C LEU A 76 4.56 7.55 14.91
N ASP A 77 5.67 8.14 15.28
CA ASP A 77 5.74 9.49 15.77
C ASP A 77 5.58 10.52 14.63
N GLU A 78 5.61 11.80 14.96
CA GLU A 78 5.50 12.89 13.98
C GLU A 78 6.66 12.91 12.95
N GLN A 79 7.75 12.22 13.22
CA GLN A 79 8.90 12.10 12.32
C GLN A 79 8.86 10.85 11.44
N GLY A 80 7.82 10.02 11.60
CA GLY A 80 7.71 8.75 10.90
C GLY A 80 8.60 7.66 11.49
N MET A 81 9.10 7.88 12.74
CA MET A 81 9.91 6.92 13.47
C MET A 81 9.04 6.01 14.33
N LEU A 82 9.55 4.85 14.67
CA LEU A 82 8.86 3.89 15.52
C LEU A 82 8.66 4.44 16.94
N SER A 83 7.46 4.26 17.49
CA SER A 83 7.20 4.41 18.92
C SER A 83 7.55 3.11 19.65
N PRO A 84 8.65 3.02 20.42
CA PRO A 84 9.20 1.75 20.91
C PRO A 84 8.28 1.02 21.90
N ALA A 85 7.57 1.76 22.75
CA ALA A 85 6.85 1.19 23.89
C ALA A 85 5.84 0.09 23.52
N GLN A 86 5.09 0.26 22.43
CA GLN A 86 4.10 -0.72 22.00
C GLN A 86 4.75 -1.96 21.35
N ARG A 87 5.81 -1.75 20.56
CA ARG A 87 6.62 -2.84 20.01
C ARG A 87 7.23 -3.69 21.14
N ASP A 88 7.85 -3.04 22.13
CA ASP A 88 8.51 -3.72 23.25
C ASP A 88 7.49 -4.52 24.05
N GLY A 89 6.29 -3.99 24.26
CA GLY A 89 5.18 -4.71 24.90
C GLY A 89 4.74 -5.93 24.09
N PHE A 90 4.74 -5.87 22.77
CA PHE A 90 4.44 -7.02 21.92
C PHE A 90 5.56 -8.08 21.97
N ILE A 91 6.82 -7.69 21.86
CA ILE A 91 7.98 -8.59 21.92
C ILE A 91 8.01 -9.31 23.28
N ASN A 92 7.77 -8.61 24.39
CA ASN A 92 7.73 -9.23 25.70
C ASN A 92 6.62 -10.30 25.78
N ARG A 93 5.41 -10.02 25.30
CA ARG A 93 4.32 -11.02 25.26
C ARG A 93 4.66 -12.21 24.37
N LEU A 94 5.29 -11.98 23.22
CA LEU A 94 5.75 -13.03 22.31
C LEU A 94 6.74 -13.96 23.01
N LEU A 95 7.75 -13.40 23.69
CA LEU A 95 8.76 -14.17 24.41
C LEU A 95 8.19 -14.91 25.61
N GLU A 96 7.23 -14.33 26.34
CA GLU A 96 6.53 -14.99 27.44
C GLU A 96 5.69 -16.19 26.97
N THR A 97 5.02 -16.07 25.84
CA THR A 97 4.18 -17.14 25.29
C THR A 97 5.04 -18.28 24.77
N LEU A 98 6.08 -17.98 24.00
CA LEU A 98 7.01 -18.99 23.51
C LEU A 98 7.81 -19.64 24.66
N GLY A 99 8.18 -18.86 25.67
CA GLY A 99 8.87 -19.39 26.88
C GLY A 99 7.99 -20.33 27.73
N ARG A 100 6.68 -20.08 27.80
CA ARG A 100 5.73 -20.97 28.45
C ARG A 100 5.56 -22.28 27.68
N ASN A 101 5.49 -22.21 26.37
CA ASN A 101 5.35 -23.38 25.51
C ASN A 101 6.62 -24.22 25.48
N ALA A 102 7.79 -23.62 25.50
CA ALA A 102 9.08 -24.28 25.61
C ALA A 102 9.29 -25.01 26.97
N ALA A 103 8.63 -24.53 28.03
CA ALA A 103 8.66 -25.20 29.36
C ALA A 103 7.61 -26.32 29.48
N ALA A 104 6.59 -26.33 28.63
CA ALA A 104 5.50 -27.29 28.67
C ALA A 104 5.66 -28.47 27.69
N THR A 105 6.46 -28.33 26.64
CA THR A 105 6.63 -29.34 25.59
C THR A 105 7.99 -29.16 24.91
N ASP A 106 8.56 -30.23 24.37
CA ASP A 106 9.77 -30.17 23.54
C ASP A 106 9.66 -29.07 22.47
N LEU A 107 10.71 -28.29 22.29
CA LEU A 107 10.82 -27.13 21.41
C LEU A 107 10.47 -27.39 19.93
N ASP A 108 10.25 -28.64 19.54
CA ASP A 108 9.88 -29.06 18.17
C ASP A 108 8.38 -28.92 17.85
N ALA A 109 7.55 -28.51 18.81
CA ALA A 109 6.09 -28.43 18.63
C ALA A 109 5.52 -27.01 18.94
N ALA A 110 6.10 -25.95 18.39
CA ALA A 110 5.36 -24.69 18.29
C ALA A 110 4.24 -24.89 17.26
N ASP A 111 3.03 -25.19 17.74
CA ASP A 111 1.86 -25.38 16.91
C ASP A 111 1.45 -24.02 16.27
N THR A 112 1.05 -24.04 15.02
CA THR A 112 0.55 -22.86 14.29
C THR A 112 -0.57 -22.15 15.07
N ALA A 113 -1.38 -22.92 15.80
CA ALA A 113 -2.45 -22.42 16.65
C ALA A 113 -1.98 -21.46 17.76
N ASP A 114 -0.83 -21.70 18.36
CA ASP A 114 -0.28 -20.86 19.44
C ASP A 114 0.25 -19.52 18.92
N VAL A 115 0.77 -19.54 17.69
CA VAL A 115 1.27 -18.34 16.98
C VAL A 115 0.11 -17.45 16.55
N ASP A 116 -1.01 -18.03 16.11
CA ASP A 116 -2.23 -17.30 15.75
C ASP A 116 -2.92 -16.71 16.99
N HIS A 117 -2.87 -17.37 18.12
CA HIS A 117 -3.39 -16.82 19.39
C HIS A 117 -2.69 -15.54 19.84
N LEU A 118 -1.40 -15.37 19.52
CA LEU A 118 -0.64 -14.15 19.85
C LEU A 118 -1.18 -12.91 19.14
N MET A 119 -1.80 -13.08 17.98
CA MET A 119 -2.34 -11.97 17.18
C MET A 119 -3.79 -11.63 17.55
N LYS A 120 -4.53 -12.53 18.19
CA LYS A 120 -5.97 -12.39 18.43
C LYS A 120 -6.35 -11.17 19.27
N ASP A 121 -5.52 -10.82 20.27
CA ASP A 121 -5.76 -9.68 21.18
C ASP A 121 -4.58 -8.68 21.13
N ASN A 122 -3.83 -8.66 20.03
CA ASN A 122 -2.69 -7.77 19.88
C ASN A 122 -3.15 -6.39 19.39
N PRO A 123 -2.90 -5.29 20.14
CA PRO A 123 -3.26 -3.96 19.72
C PRO A 123 -2.53 -3.47 18.47
N LEU A 124 -1.45 -4.13 18.08
CA LEU A 124 -0.71 -3.85 16.84
C LEU A 124 -1.24 -4.67 15.65
N ALA A 125 -2.13 -5.63 15.87
CA ALA A 125 -2.71 -6.40 14.78
C ALA A 125 -3.71 -5.56 14.00
N PHE A 126 -3.74 -5.74 12.67
CA PHE A 126 -4.79 -5.18 11.84
C PHE A 126 -5.27 -6.23 10.81
N THR A 127 -6.47 -6.04 10.31
CA THR A 127 -7.02 -6.87 9.24
C THR A 127 -6.92 -6.09 7.93
N PRO A 128 -6.11 -6.53 6.94
CA PRO A 128 -6.09 -5.93 5.62
C PRO A 128 -7.43 -6.13 4.91
N ASP A 129 -7.75 -5.25 3.94
CA ASP A 129 -8.87 -5.50 3.04
C ASP A 129 -8.60 -6.72 2.13
N ILE A 130 -9.67 -7.21 1.48
CA ILE A 130 -9.60 -8.44 0.70
C ILE A 130 -8.66 -8.34 -0.51
N THR A 131 -8.50 -7.15 -1.10
CA THR A 131 -7.57 -6.95 -2.22
C THR A 131 -6.13 -7.03 -1.75
N PHE A 132 -5.81 -6.41 -0.61
CA PHE A 132 -4.47 -6.51 -0.02
C PHE A 132 -4.13 -7.94 0.39
N GLN A 133 -5.09 -8.71 0.92
CA GLN A 133 -4.90 -10.12 1.23
C GLN A 133 -4.63 -10.94 -0.03
N ALA A 134 -5.42 -10.75 -1.09
CA ALA A 134 -5.24 -11.45 -2.36
C ALA A 134 -3.87 -11.12 -3.00
N MET A 135 -3.48 -9.83 -2.99
CA MET A 135 -2.18 -9.39 -3.51
C MET A 135 -1.00 -9.92 -2.71
N LEU A 136 -1.11 -9.96 -1.38
CA LEU A 136 -0.07 -10.57 -0.52
C LEU A 136 0.10 -12.05 -0.85
N ASN A 137 -1.02 -12.78 -0.93
CA ASN A 137 -1.02 -14.21 -1.24
C ASN A 137 -0.39 -14.48 -2.62
N ALA A 138 -0.79 -13.73 -3.64
CA ALA A 138 -0.23 -13.82 -4.98
C ALA A 138 1.29 -13.53 -5.01
N ARG A 139 1.75 -12.50 -4.28
CA ARG A 139 3.18 -12.16 -4.19
C ARG A 139 3.98 -13.19 -3.43
N ALA A 140 3.49 -13.64 -2.29
CA ALA A 140 4.17 -14.65 -1.48
C ALA A 140 4.30 -15.96 -2.27
N THR A 141 3.23 -16.46 -2.89
CA THR A 141 3.28 -17.68 -3.70
C THR A 141 4.23 -17.54 -4.89
N HIS A 142 4.19 -16.40 -5.59
CA HIS A 142 5.10 -16.15 -6.71
C HIS A 142 6.56 -16.06 -6.27
N THR A 143 6.86 -15.33 -5.19
CA THR A 143 8.23 -15.18 -4.65
C THR A 143 8.83 -16.52 -4.23
N HIS A 144 8.02 -17.41 -3.67
CA HIS A 144 8.46 -18.73 -3.23
C HIS A 144 8.38 -19.80 -4.33
N GLY A 145 8.07 -19.44 -5.58
CA GLY A 145 7.97 -20.37 -6.70
C GLY A 145 6.83 -21.38 -6.57
N LEU A 146 5.80 -21.05 -5.78
CA LEU A 146 4.63 -21.89 -5.59
C LEU A 146 3.61 -21.68 -6.72
N SER A 147 2.74 -22.68 -6.92
CA SER A 147 1.67 -22.59 -7.90
C SER A 147 0.68 -21.45 -7.56
N ALA A 148 0.17 -20.78 -8.59
CA ALA A 148 -0.91 -19.84 -8.45
C ALA A 148 -2.20 -20.54 -7.98
N SER A 149 -3.20 -19.75 -7.60
CA SER A 149 -4.52 -20.29 -7.27
C SER A 149 -5.20 -20.94 -8.49
N GLN A 150 -6.14 -21.83 -8.23
CA GLN A 150 -6.97 -22.45 -9.28
C GLN A 150 -7.79 -21.44 -10.12
N HIS A 151 -7.85 -20.17 -9.69
CA HIS A 151 -8.61 -19.11 -10.37
C HIS A 151 -7.82 -18.40 -11.47
N LEU A 152 -6.49 -18.59 -11.54
CA LEU A 152 -5.64 -17.91 -12.50
C LEU A 152 -6.02 -18.25 -13.95
N GLU A 153 -6.19 -19.54 -14.28
CA GLU A 153 -6.46 -19.98 -15.64
C GLU A 153 -7.73 -19.34 -16.23
N ALA A 154 -8.80 -19.20 -15.44
CA ALA A 154 -10.01 -18.54 -15.87
C ALA A 154 -9.80 -17.06 -16.17
N VAL A 155 -8.97 -16.37 -15.37
CA VAL A 155 -8.64 -14.96 -15.57
C VAL A 155 -7.80 -14.77 -16.83
N GLU A 156 -6.79 -15.60 -17.03
CA GLU A 156 -5.95 -15.59 -18.25
C GLU A 156 -6.79 -15.79 -19.51
N ALA A 157 -7.66 -16.81 -19.51
CA ALA A 157 -8.53 -17.11 -20.65
C ALA A 157 -9.52 -15.96 -20.96
N TYR A 158 -10.05 -15.29 -19.92
CA TYR A 158 -10.93 -14.13 -20.09
C TYR A 158 -10.17 -12.90 -20.60
N LEU A 159 -9.07 -12.52 -19.98
CA LEU A 159 -8.30 -11.32 -20.32
C LEU A 159 -7.58 -11.43 -21.65
N SER A 160 -7.18 -12.65 -22.08
CA SER A 160 -6.66 -12.89 -23.43
C SER A 160 -7.74 -12.90 -24.51
N GLY A 161 -9.02 -12.98 -24.13
CA GLY A 161 -10.14 -13.09 -25.09
C GLY A 161 -10.32 -14.45 -25.71
N GLN A 162 -9.66 -15.48 -25.19
CA GLN A 162 -9.76 -16.86 -25.70
C GLN A 162 -11.10 -17.52 -25.36
N GLN A 163 -11.74 -17.11 -24.29
CA GLN A 163 -13.03 -17.64 -23.86
C GLN A 163 -13.98 -16.54 -23.47
N THR A 164 -15.26 -16.72 -23.83
CA THR A 164 -16.38 -15.93 -23.33
C THR A 164 -16.87 -16.51 -21.98
N ILE A 165 -16.09 -16.27 -20.93
CA ILE A 165 -16.49 -16.60 -19.56
C ILE A 165 -17.26 -15.39 -19.01
N ASP A 166 -18.28 -15.64 -18.18
CA ASP A 166 -18.91 -14.56 -17.46
C ASP A 166 -17.90 -13.93 -16.49
N TRP A 167 -17.64 -12.63 -16.64
CA TRP A 167 -16.72 -11.90 -15.79
C TRP A 167 -17.08 -11.97 -14.29
N GLN A 168 -18.36 -12.21 -13.97
CA GLN A 168 -18.82 -12.38 -12.59
C GLN A 168 -18.25 -13.65 -11.93
N ALA A 169 -17.76 -14.60 -12.71
CA ALA A 169 -17.10 -15.80 -12.22
C ALA A 169 -15.59 -15.61 -11.94
N LEU A 170 -15.02 -14.45 -12.30
CA LEU A 170 -13.61 -14.15 -12.05
C LEU A 170 -13.36 -13.92 -10.56
N GLY A 171 -12.57 -14.78 -9.95
CA GLY A 171 -12.16 -14.63 -8.55
C GLY A 171 -11.09 -13.53 -8.39
N LEU A 172 -11.23 -12.71 -7.35
CA LEU A 172 -10.24 -11.66 -7.03
C LEU A 172 -8.82 -12.23 -6.86
N GLN A 173 -8.67 -13.43 -6.26
CA GLN A 173 -7.37 -14.09 -6.12
C GLN A 173 -6.76 -14.40 -7.49
N GLY A 174 -7.53 -14.84 -8.46
CA GLY A 174 -7.04 -15.08 -9.82
C GLY A 174 -6.59 -13.79 -10.51
N ILE A 175 -7.27 -12.65 -10.29
CA ILE A 175 -6.85 -11.35 -10.81
C ILE A 175 -5.53 -10.92 -10.16
N ALA A 176 -5.39 -11.10 -8.85
CA ALA A 176 -4.15 -10.80 -8.14
C ALA A 176 -2.98 -11.67 -8.63
N ASP A 177 -3.22 -12.97 -8.81
CA ASP A 177 -2.24 -13.91 -9.36
C ASP A 177 -1.80 -13.53 -10.78
N TYR A 178 -2.74 -13.13 -11.63
CA TYR A 178 -2.47 -12.64 -12.99
C TYR A 178 -1.60 -11.38 -12.96
N VAL A 179 -1.99 -10.39 -12.15
CA VAL A 179 -1.28 -9.12 -12.06
C VAL A 179 0.15 -9.29 -11.56
N VAL A 180 0.39 -10.13 -10.55
CA VAL A 180 1.74 -10.37 -10.01
C VAL A 180 2.65 -11.08 -11.03
N ARG A 181 2.08 -11.82 -11.97
CA ARG A 181 2.79 -12.59 -13.00
C ARG A 181 2.85 -11.89 -14.35
N LEU A 182 2.34 -10.66 -14.46
CA LEU A 182 2.41 -9.89 -15.69
C LEU A 182 3.87 -9.71 -16.15
N ASP A 183 4.15 -10.15 -17.36
CA ASP A 183 5.34 -9.79 -18.12
C ASP A 183 5.00 -8.73 -19.19
N ASN A 184 5.96 -8.34 -19.99
CA ASN A 184 5.76 -7.31 -21.01
C ASN A 184 4.77 -7.74 -22.11
N GLU A 185 4.80 -9.00 -22.54
CA GLU A 185 3.93 -9.51 -23.60
C GLU A 185 2.46 -9.55 -23.14
N THR A 186 2.23 -10.11 -21.97
CA THR A 186 0.88 -10.17 -21.36
C THR A 186 0.35 -8.79 -20.99
N ALA A 187 1.21 -7.85 -20.59
CA ALA A 187 0.83 -6.47 -20.32
C ALA A 187 0.43 -5.71 -21.59
N GLU A 188 1.14 -5.90 -22.72
CA GLU A 188 0.75 -5.35 -24.02
C GLU A 188 -0.59 -5.92 -24.52
N ALA A 189 -0.77 -7.24 -24.39
CA ALA A 189 -2.04 -7.89 -24.73
C ALA A 189 -3.21 -7.34 -23.87
N LEU A 190 -2.99 -7.20 -22.57
CA LEU A 190 -3.96 -6.61 -21.65
C LEU A 190 -4.28 -5.15 -22.03
N ALA A 191 -3.27 -4.34 -22.38
CA ALA A 191 -3.46 -2.95 -22.80
C ALA A 191 -4.44 -2.85 -23.98
N GLY A 192 -4.31 -3.75 -24.97
CA GLY A 192 -5.25 -3.84 -26.11
C GLY A 192 -6.68 -4.21 -25.72
N ARG A 193 -6.88 -4.86 -24.55
CA ARG A 193 -8.19 -5.28 -24.06
C ARG A 193 -8.89 -4.24 -23.17
N ILE A 194 -8.14 -3.37 -22.49
CA ILE A 194 -8.65 -2.37 -21.53
C ILE A 194 -9.87 -1.59 -22.05
N PRO A 195 -9.90 -1.08 -23.31
CA PRO A 195 -11.05 -0.30 -23.78
C PRO A 195 -12.38 -1.07 -23.82
N GLY A 196 -12.33 -2.39 -24.01
CA GLY A 196 -13.50 -3.25 -24.14
C GLY A 196 -13.91 -3.99 -22.85
N LEU A 197 -13.18 -3.83 -21.77
CA LEU A 197 -13.49 -4.52 -20.52
C LEU A 197 -14.66 -3.84 -19.76
N PRO A 198 -15.55 -4.63 -19.12
CA PRO A 198 -16.57 -4.10 -18.23
C PRO A 198 -15.97 -3.28 -17.09
N THR A 199 -16.67 -2.24 -16.63
CA THR A 199 -16.23 -1.34 -15.56
C THR A 199 -15.84 -2.09 -14.28
N SER A 200 -16.63 -3.10 -13.88
CA SER A 200 -16.32 -3.90 -12.68
C SER A 200 -15.00 -4.68 -12.79
N VAL A 201 -14.67 -5.15 -14.00
CA VAL A 201 -13.36 -5.81 -14.25
C VAL A 201 -12.25 -4.79 -14.21
N ILE A 202 -12.45 -3.59 -14.80
CA ILE A 202 -11.48 -2.49 -14.74
C ILE A 202 -11.18 -2.12 -13.29
N HIS A 203 -12.20 -1.98 -12.43
CA HIS A 203 -12.00 -1.66 -11.00
C HIS A 203 -11.15 -2.74 -10.32
N SER A 204 -11.53 -4.01 -10.44
CA SER A 204 -10.79 -5.10 -9.81
C SER A 204 -9.34 -5.19 -10.30
N LEU A 205 -9.12 -5.02 -11.62
CA LEU A 205 -7.79 -4.96 -12.21
C LEU A 205 -6.98 -3.76 -11.67
N CYS A 206 -7.55 -2.56 -11.70
CA CYS A 206 -6.86 -1.35 -11.24
C CYS A 206 -6.43 -1.44 -9.78
N TYR A 207 -7.29 -2.00 -8.90
CA TYR A 207 -6.98 -2.19 -7.49
C TYR A 207 -5.89 -3.25 -7.24
N CYS A 208 -5.67 -4.17 -8.17
CA CYS A 208 -4.53 -5.07 -8.14
C CYS A 208 -3.29 -4.44 -8.80
N LEU A 209 -3.46 -3.74 -9.94
CA LEU A 209 -2.37 -3.11 -10.69
C LEU A 209 -1.67 -1.98 -9.92
N GLU A 210 -2.37 -1.30 -8.99
CA GLU A 210 -1.78 -0.22 -8.17
C GLU A 210 -0.60 -0.67 -7.31
N HIS A 211 -0.41 -1.97 -7.14
CA HIS A 211 0.63 -2.55 -6.30
C HIS A 211 1.96 -2.80 -7.00
N GLN A 212 2.06 -2.53 -8.31
CA GLN A 212 3.31 -2.75 -9.05
C GLN A 212 3.53 -1.72 -10.16
N PRO A 213 4.80 -1.49 -10.58
CA PRO A 213 5.10 -0.65 -11.75
C PRO A 213 4.50 -1.26 -13.01
N LEU A 214 3.92 -0.40 -13.87
CA LEU A 214 3.30 -0.83 -15.11
C LEU A 214 4.16 -0.41 -16.32
N PRO A 215 4.20 -1.22 -17.40
CA PRO A 215 4.79 -0.83 -18.67
C PRO A 215 4.01 0.32 -19.35
N ASP A 216 4.70 1.07 -20.21
CA ASP A 216 4.16 2.27 -20.86
C ASP A 216 2.85 2.03 -21.62
N ALA A 217 2.76 0.91 -22.37
CA ALA A 217 1.56 0.55 -23.12
C ALA A 217 0.32 0.40 -22.23
N LEU A 218 0.49 -0.22 -21.04
CA LEU A 218 -0.59 -0.40 -20.09
C LEU A 218 -0.96 0.91 -19.40
N VAL A 219 0.02 1.77 -19.10
CA VAL A 219 -0.21 3.13 -18.58
C VAL A 219 -1.03 3.96 -19.58
N GLU A 220 -0.68 3.91 -20.87
CA GLU A 220 -1.40 4.63 -21.92
C GLU A 220 -2.85 4.15 -22.06
N ALA A 221 -3.07 2.83 -22.04
CA ALA A 221 -4.42 2.26 -22.14
C ALA A 221 -5.29 2.63 -20.93
N LEU A 222 -4.72 2.58 -19.71
CA LEU A 222 -5.42 2.95 -18.47
C LEU A 222 -5.71 4.45 -18.41
N ARG A 223 -4.77 5.29 -18.88
CA ARG A 223 -5.01 6.73 -19.04
C ARG A 223 -6.18 6.99 -19.98
N ALA A 224 -6.15 6.40 -21.19
CA ALA A 224 -7.22 6.57 -22.16
C ALA A 224 -8.59 6.13 -21.61
N ARG A 225 -8.63 5.02 -20.89
CA ARG A 225 -9.85 4.53 -20.23
C ARG A 225 -10.34 5.49 -19.14
N GLY A 226 -9.43 6.04 -18.33
CA GLY A 226 -9.74 7.04 -17.31
C GLY A 226 -10.26 8.35 -17.89
N GLU A 227 -9.70 8.83 -19.03
CA GLU A 227 -10.16 10.04 -19.72
C GLU A 227 -11.57 9.85 -20.32
N VAL A 228 -11.87 8.67 -20.88
CA VAL A 228 -13.24 8.33 -21.31
C VAL A 228 -14.19 8.36 -20.13
N ALA A 229 -13.84 7.71 -19.03
CA ALA A 229 -14.64 7.68 -17.80
C ALA A 229 -14.92 9.10 -17.26
N ALA A 230 -13.90 9.97 -17.25
CA ALA A 230 -14.04 11.36 -16.86
C ALA A 230 -15.05 12.11 -17.74
N SER A 231 -15.00 11.89 -19.07
CA SER A 231 -15.93 12.52 -20.01
C SER A 231 -17.39 12.04 -19.83
N GLU A 232 -17.58 10.85 -19.30
CA GLU A 232 -18.89 10.24 -18.99
C GLU A 232 -19.35 10.55 -17.54
N GLY A 233 -18.53 11.21 -16.73
CA GLY A 233 -18.81 11.51 -15.34
C GLY A 233 -18.61 10.31 -14.39
N ASP A 234 -17.97 9.23 -14.84
CA ASP A 234 -17.62 8.06 -14.04
C ASP A 234 -16.32 8.31 -13.27
N LEU A 235 -16.45 8.99 -12.12
CA LEU A 235 -15.32 9.36 -11.26
C LEU A 235 -14.66 8.13 -10.61
N GLU A 236 -15.41 7.06 -10.35
CA GLU A 236 -14.87 5.86 -9.75
C GLU A 236 -13.86 5.18 -10.69
N THR A 237 -14.22 5.01 -11.96
CA THR A 237 -13.31 4.45 -12.96
C THR A 237 -12.11 5.36 -13.21
N LEU A 238 -12.31 6.69 -13.28
CA LEU A 238 -11.20 7.63 -13.37
C LEU A 238 -10.22 7.44 -12.21
N CYS A 239 -10.71 7.47 -10.96
CA CYS A 239 -9.87 7.31 -9.78
C CYS A 239 -9.17 5.96 -9.72
N ALA A 240 -9.83 4.87 -10.12
CA ALA A 240 -9.23 3.55 -10.21
C ALA A 240 -8.07 3.52 -11.21
N CYS A 241 -8.25 4.09 -12.41
CA CYS A 241 -7.18 4.21 -13.41
C CYS A 241 -6.01 5.08 -12.90
N VAL A 242 -6.29 6.23 -12.27
CA VAL A 242 -5.26 7.10 -11.68
C VAL A 242 -4.46 6.38 -10.61
N ARG A 243 -5.12 5.63 -9.73
CA ARG A 243 -4.46 4.82 -8.68
C ARG A 243 -3.51 3.79 -9.28
N SER A 244 -3.98 3.08 -10.31
CA SER A 244 -3.24 1.95 -10.90
C SER A 244 -1.90 2.36 -11.51
N VAL A 245 -1.81 3.55 -12.09
CA VAL A 245 -0.56 4.04 -12.72
C VAL A 245 0.39 4.72 -11.74
N GLY A 246 -0.01 4.90 -10.48
CA GLY A 246 0.74 5.66 -9.48
C GLY A 246 2.13 5.11 -9.14
N SER A 247 2.39 3.82 -9.36
CA SER A 247 3.70 3.19 -9.16
C SER A 247 4.55 3.12 -10.44
N SER A 248 3.98 3.47 -11.59
CA SER A 248 4.69 3.45 -12.86
C SER A 248 5.80 4.49 -12.91
N ARG A 249 6.82 4.23 -13.70
CA ARG A 249 7.91 5.18 -14.00
C ARG A 249 7.78 5.82 -15.38
N ALA A 250 6.71 5.51 -16.10
CA ALA A 250 6.43 6.09 -17.42
C ALA A 250 6.24 7.60 -17.32
N ALA A 251 6.92 8.38 -18.16
CA ALA A 251 6.77 9.83 -18.21
C ALA A 251 5.30 10.24 -18.40
N LEU A 252 4.57 9.47 -19.21
CA LEU A 252 3.14 9.66 -19.49
C LEU A 252 2.27 9.67 -18.22
N ALA A 253 2.61 8.87 -17.19
CA ALA A 253 1.91 8.90 -15.92
C ALA A 253 2.10 10.26 -15.22
N GLY A 254 3.34 10.78 -15.15
CA GLY A 254 3.64 12.08 -14.57
C GLY A 254 2.96 13.23 -15.32
N GLU A 255 2.92 13.19 -16.64
CA GLU A 255 2.21 14.15 -17.48
C GLU A 255 0.71 14.13 -17.19
N TRP A 256 0.12 12.95 -17.05
CA TRP A 256 -1.30 12.81 -16.73
C TRP A 256 -1.62 13.39 -15.35
N TYR A 257 -0.81 13.11 -14.33
CA TYR A 257 -0.97 13.73 -13.01
C TYR A 257 -0.88 15.26 -13.08
N SER A 258 0.06 15.80 -13.85
CA SER A 258 0.18 17.25 -14.06
C SER A 258 -1.05 17.82 -14.77
N HIS A 259 -1.57 17.12 -15.79
CA HIS A 259 -2.80 17.53 -16.49
C HIS A 259 -3.99 17.58 -15.55
N LEU A 260 -4.23 16.51 -14.78
CA LEU A 260 -5.34 16.43 -13.82
C LEU A 260 -5.24 17.53 -12.75
N LEU A 261 -4.07 17.77 -12.18
CA LEU A 261 -3.84 18.81 -11.17
C LEU A 261 -3.99 20.23 -11.71
N ASN A 262 -3.83 20.44 -13.02
CA ASN A 262 -4.05 21.73 -13.67
C ASN A 262 -5.51 21.98 -14.01
N ASP A 263 -6.37 20.97 -14.03
CA ASP A 263 -7.81 21.11 -14.23
C ASP A 263 -8.54 21.18 -12.87
N PRO A 264 -9.06 22.37 -12.46
CA PRO A 264 -9.80 22.49 -11.20
C PRO A 264 -11.08 21.63 -11.17
N ALA A 265 -11.70 21.39 -12.33
CA ALA A 265 -12.94 20.62 -12.41
C ALA A 265 -12.70 19.12 -12.12
N ALA A 266 -11.52 18.60 -12.45
CA ALA A 266 -11.13 17.23 -12.14
C ALA A 266 -10.77 17.02 -10.66
N CYS A 267 -10.32 18.06 -9.95
CA CYS A 267 -9.74 17.97 -8.61
C CYS A 267 -10.78 17.87 -7.48
N GLY A 268 -11.65 16.86 -7.51
CA GLY A 268 -12.54 16.52 -6.39
C GLY A 268 -11.85 15.71 -5.28
N PRO A 269 -12.52 15.52 -4.11
CA PRO A 269 -11.95 14.82 -2.95
C PRO A 269 -11.42 13.42 -3.26
N ASP A 270 -12.15 12.66 -4.08
CA ASP A 270 -11.82 11.28 -4.41
C ASP A 270 -10.53 11.19 -5.26
N LEU A 271 -10.40 12.08 -6.27
CA LEU A 271 -9.17 12.15 -7.06
C LEU A 271 -7.98 12.59 -6.21
N MET A 272 -8.16 13.58 -5.33
CA MET A 272 -7.10 14.03 -4.42
C MET A 272 -6.67 12.93 -3.46
N ALA A 273 -7.62 12.13 -2.95
CA ALA A 273 -7.34 10.95 -2.13
C ALA A 273 -6.62 9.84 -2.93
N ALA A 274 -7.02 9.60 -4.18
CA ALA A 274 -6.38 8.64 -5.07
C ALA A 274 -4.90 9.01 -5.33
N ILE A 275 -4.63 10.29 -5.61
CA ILE A 275 -3.27 10.81 -5.81
C ILE A 275 -2.44 10.70 -4.52
N ALA A 276 -2.97 11.17 -3.37
CA ALA A 276 -2.27 11.08 -2.10
C ALA A 276 -1.97 9.63 -1.71
N GLY A 277 -2.94 8.73 -1.90
CA GLY A 277 -2.86 7.35 -1.47
C GLY A 277 -1.97 6.46 -2.34
N ARG A 278 -1.98 6.64 -3.65
CA ARG A 278 -1.31 5.75 -4.62
C ARG A 278 -0.36 6.45 -5.58
N GLY A 279 -0.61 7.72 -5.89
CA GLY A 279 0.20 8.55 -6.77
C GLY A 279 1.28 9.38 -6.06
N TRP A 280 1.49 9.21 -4.77
CA TRP A 280 2.44 10.04 -3.98
C TRP A 280 3.86 10.12 -4.56
N PRO A 281 4.43 9.12 -5.25
CA PRO A 281 5.77 9.26 -5.82
C PRO A 281 5.86 10.39 -6.86
N TRP A 282 4.74 10.67 -7.53
CA TRP A 282 4.67 11.76 -8.50
C TRP A 282 4.57 13.14 -7.84
N LEU A 283 4.27 13.21 -6.54
CA LEU A 283 4.30 14.45 -5.76
C LEU A 283 5.73 14.83 -5.31
N GLU A 284 6.74 13.98 -5.50
CA GLU A 284 8.15 14.34 -5.28
C GLU A 284 8.67 15.39 -6.28
N ASP A 285 7.83 15.88 -7.16
CA ASP A 285 8.10 16.89 -8.16
C ASP A 285 7.83 18.32 -7.64
N ALA A 286 8.72 19.25 -7.98
CA ALA A 286 8.70 20.62 -7.46
C ALA A 286 7.48 21.46 -7.90
N GLU A 287 6.82 21.09 -9.00
CA GLU A 287 5.64 21.80 -9.51
C GLU A 287 4.34 21.10 -9.11
N ARG A 288 4.32 19.75 -9.11
CA ARG A 288 3.13 18.98 -8.80
C ARG A 288 2.72 19.06 -7.33
N LEU A 289 3.68 19.00 -6.39
CA LEU A 289 3.36 19.07 -4.97
C LEU A 289 2.68 20.38 -4.55
N PRO A 290 3.21 21.58 -4.89
CA PRO A 290 2.53 22.83 -4.58
C PRO A 290 1.14 22.90 -5.23
N ARG A 291 1.01 22.43 -6.47
CA ARG A 291 -0.27 22.40 -7.17
C ARG A 291 -1.27 21.46 -6.49
N PHE A 292 -0.83 20.29 -6.10
CA PHE A 292 -1.65 19.33 -5.33
C PHE A 292 -2.15 19.95 -4.01
N LEU A 293 -1.26 20.56 -3.22
CA LEU A 293 -1.62 21.19 -1.96
C LEU A 293 -2.59 22.36 -2.15
N GLN A 294 -2.40 23.15 -3.23
CA GLN A 294 -3.30 24.23 -3.60
C GLN A 294 -4.71 23.69 -3.91
N ARG A 295 -4.82 22.69 -4.78
CA ARG A 295 -6.11 22.06 -5.13
C ARG A 295 -6.80 21.44 -3.95
N LEU A 296 -6.03 20.72 -3.11
CA LEU A 296 -6.55 20.12 -1.88
C LEU A 296 -7.12 21.19 -0.91
N ALA A 297 -6.48 22.35 -0.83
CA ALA A 297 -6.94 23.45 0.02
C ALA A 297 -8.18 24.15 -0.55
N GLU A 298 -8.31 24.26 -1.88
CA GLU A 298 -9.44 24.90 -2.56
C GLU A 298 -10.76 24.15 -2.40
N ASP A 299 -10.74 22.82 -2.29
CA ASP A 299 -11.97 22.03 -2.10
C ASP A 299 -12.32 21.90 -0.60
N GLU A 300 -13.41 22.53 -0.18
CA GLU A 300 -13.88 22.49 1.20
C GLU A 300 -14.31 21.09 1.68
N ARG A 301 -14.66 20.20 0.79
CA ARG A 301 -15.05 18.82 1.08
C ARG A 301 -13.83 17.94 1.38
N SER A 302 -12.63 18.37 0.99
CA SER A 302 -11.41 17.63 1.23
C SER A 302 -11.00 17.69 2.70
N HIS A 303 -10.46 16.59 3.21
CA HIS A 303 -9.89 16.50 4.55
C HIS A 303 -8.44 17.03 4.55
N PHE A 304 -8.24 18.32 4.24
CA PHE A 304 -6.93 18.95 4.04
C PHE A 304 -5.91 18.57 5.12
N ALA A 305 -6.26 18.78 6.41
CA ALA A 305 -5.34 18.52 7.53
C ALA A 305 -4.89 17.05 7.61
N SER A 306 -5.82 16.12 7.39
CA SER A 306 -5.56 14.68 7.45
C SER A 306 -4.65 14.23 6.29
N VAL A 307 -4.96 14.66 5.06
CA VAL A 307 -4.17 14.31 3.87
C VAL A 307 -2.77 14.91 3.96
N VAL A 308 -2.65 16.18 4.33
CA VAL A 308 -1.35 16.86 4.51
C VAL A 308 -0.50 16.15 5.56
N ARG A 309 -1.10 15.78 6.71
CA ARG A 309 -0.37 15.05 7.76
C ARG A 309 0.10 13.70 7.25
N ASP A 310 -0.73 12.98 6.52
CA ASP A 310 -0.40 11.65 6.00
C ASP A 310 0.74 11.70 4.98
N ILE A 311 0.71 12.62 4.01
CA ILE A 311 1.79 12.75 3.02
C ILE A 311 3.09 13.33 3.63
N ALA A 312 2.98 14.19 4.66
CA ALA A 312 4.14 14.74 5.36
C ALA A 312 4.91 13.69 6.18
N LEU A 313 4.31 12.54 6.47
CA LEU A 313 5.02 11.40 7.08
C LEU A 313 5.93 10.67 6.08
N ILE A 314 5.69 10.80 4.77
CA ILE A 314 6.54 10.21 3.75
C ILE A 314 7.89 10.94 3.75
N PRO A 315 9.03 10.24 3.99
CA PRO A 315 10.31 10.90 4.24
C PRO A 315 10.72 11.91 3.16
N ARG A 316 10.52 11.57 1.87
CA ARG A 316 10.88 12.45 0.74
C ARG A 316 9.93 13.62 0.53
N LEU A 317 8.69 13.54 1.00
CA LEU A 317 7.69 14.59 0.87
C LEU A 317 7.66 15.54 2.08
N ARG A 318 8.15 15.11 3.24
CA ARG A 318 8.08 15.87 4.48
C ARG A 318 8.59 17.30 4.33
N LEU A 319 9.86 17.46 3.96
CA LEU A 319 10.46 18.80 3.83
C LEU A 319 9.78 19.63 2.73
N PRO A 320 9.56 19.11 1.51
CA PRO A 320 8.81 19.84 0.48
C PRO A 320 7.41 20.29 0.91
N VAL A 321 6.64 19.44 1.60
CA VAL A 321 5.32 19.80 2.14
C VAL A 321 5.45 20.96 3.13
N MET A 322 6.35 20.84 4.11
CA MET A 322 6.54 21.88 5.13
C MET A 322 6.96 23.23 4.52
N LEU A 323 7.85 23.21 3.53
CA LEU A 323 8.27 24.41 2.81
C LEU A 323 7.10 25.05 2.04
N THR A 324 6.33 24.25 1.29
CA THR A 324 5.17 24.74 0.54
C THR A 324 4.13 25.38 1.46
N LEU A 325 3.84 24.77 2.61
CA LEU A 325 2.89 25.32 3.58
C LEU A 325 3.39 26.61 4.21
N ARG A 326 4.67 26.67 4.56
CA ARG A 326 5.30 27.87 5.15
C ARG A 326 5.31 29.05 4.18
N ASP A 327 5.65 28.78 2.93
CA ASP A 327 5.86 29.80 1.89
C ASP A 327 4.54 30.13 1.14
N ALA A 328 3.41 29.59 1.59
CA ALA A 328 2.09 29.84 0.99
C ALA A 328 1.75 31.35 1.01
N PRO A 329 1.33 31.95 -0.11
CA PRO A 329 1.01 33.37 -0.20
C PRO A 329 -0.10 33.78 0.76
N ALA A 330 0.00 34.99 1.32
CA ALA A 330 -1.05 35.56 2.17
C ALA A 330 -2.38 35.62 1.41
N GLY A 331 -3.46 35.18 2.04
CA GLY A 331 -4.79 35.12 1.44
C GLY A 331 -5.03 33.94 0.50
N SER A 332 -4.06 33.02 0.35
CA SER A 332 -4.26 31.78 -0.42
C SER A 332 -5.17 30.80 0.34
N ALA A 333 -5.76 29.85 -0.42
CA ALA A 333 -6.56 28.76 0.19
C ALA A 333 -5.77 27.94 1.23
N ILE A 334 -4.49 27.71 0.98
CA ILE A 334 -3.61 27.02 1.94
C ILE A 334 -3.53 27.79 3.26
N GLN A 335 -3.30 29.11 3.22
CA GLN A 335 -3.23 29.95 4.42
C GLN A 335 -4.55 29.98 5.18
N ALA A 336 -5.69 30.03 4.48
CA ALA A 336 -7.01 29.94 5.10
C ALA A 336 -7.20 28.62 5.86
N ARG A 337 -6.80 27.48 5.26
CA ARG A 337 -6.85 26.16 5.91
C ARG A 337 -5.94 26.06 7.12
N LEU A 338 -4.71 26.58 7.04
CA LEU A 338 -3.77 26.58 8.17
C LEU A 338 -4.29 27.41 9.35
N SER A 339 -4.88 28.58 9.07
CA SER A 339 -5.48 29.43 10.11
C SER A 339 -6.67 28.74 10.80
N ALA A 340 -7.52 28.06 10.04
CA ALA A 340 -8.63 27.29 10.59
C ALA A 340 -8.14 26.13 11.47
N MET A 341 -7.06 25.43 11.10
CA MET A 341 -6.46 24.37 11.93
C MET A 341 -5.92 24.91 13.26
N GLN A 342 -5.29 26.08 13.27
CA GLN A 342 -4.77 26.71 14.50
C GLN A 342 -5.92 27.11 15.45
N SER A 343 -7.01 27.62 14.90
CA SER A 343 -8.18 28.01 15.69
C SER A 343 -8.85 26.82 16.36
N SER A 344 -8.90 25.67 15.73
CA SER A 344 -9.48 24.44 16.29
C SER A 344 -8.63 23.76 17.37
N HIS A 345 -7.34 24.11 17.49
CA HIS A 345 -6.45 23.60 18.56
C HIS A 345 -6.46 24.46 19.82
N ASN A 346 -6.94 25.72 19.74
CA ASN A 346 -6.95 26.68 20.84
C ASN A 346 -8.32 26.82 21.52
N GLY A 347 -9.32 26.07 21.07
CA GLY A 347 -10.66 26.00 21.65
C GLY A 347 -10.94 24.63 22.25
#